data_fa297e548211101355527a2cd8956f84
#
_entry.id   fa297e548211101355527a2cd8956f84
#
_cell.length_a   1.000
_cell.length_b   1.000
_cell.length_c   1.000
_cell.angle_alpha   90.00
_cell.angle_beta   90.00
_cell.angle_gamma   90.00
#
_symmetry.space_group_name_H-M   'P 1'
#
loop_
_entity.id
_entity.type
_entity.pdbx_description
1 polymer ?
#
loop_
_entity_poly.entity_id
_entity_poly.type
_entity_poly.pdbx_seq_one_letter_code
_entity_poly.pdbx_strand_id
1 'polypeptide(L)'
;MAQSPRVEIAQEIHDGIAQDLVALGFELDLVLAAPLTPAVVRNDLRTIRFKVSELIEKVRGEIFDLRTKREFNSELRSIITEISPTIEISSEEVALTDDEEQLLIRVIPELVRNAYSHSGASQIHLHLESGEDGVMVKVSDNGQGGAILTSGHYGILGCIERIEDHGASIDIDSREDGTTITITL
;
A
#
# COMPACT_ATOMS: atom_id res chain seq x y z
N MET A 1 -9.20 -6.59 20.25
CA MET A 1 -9.20 -6.15 18.84
C MET A 1 -9.07 -7.39 18.00
N ALA A 2 -10.05 -7.73 17.17
CA ALA A 2 -9.96 -8.89 16.29
C ALA A 2 -8.91 -8.60 15.20
N GLN A 3 -7.95 -9.50 15.04
CA GLN A 3 -7.00 -9.44 13.93
C GLN A 3 -7.76 -9.61 12.61
N SER A 4 -7.34 -8.87 11.57
CA SER A 4 -7.95 -9.02 10.24
C SER A 4 -7.73 -10.46 9.73
N PRO A 5 -8.73 -11.11 9.10
CA PRO A 5 -8.61 -12.48 8.58
C PRO A 5 -7.39 -12.69 7.66
N ARG A 6 -6.96 -11.65 6.94
CA ARG A 6 -5.78 -11.69 6.04
C ARG A 6 -4.46 -11.78 6.80
N VAL A 7 -4.37 -11.23 8.00
CA VAL A 7 -3.16 -11.33 8.84
C VAL A 7 -3.05 -12.70 9.47
N GLU A 8 -4.20 -13.28 9.86
CA GLU A 8 -4.22 -14.68 10.28
C GLU A 8 -3.75 -15.58 9.15
N ILE A 9 -4.23 -15.36 7.91
CA ILE A 9 -3.80 -16.10 6.72
C ILE A 9 -2.31 -15.88 6.42
N ALA A 10 -1.80 -14.63 6.46
CA ALA A 10 -0.39 -14.34 6.23
C ALA A 10 0.50 -15.00 7.29
N GLN A 11 0.04 -15.04 8.53
CA GLN A 11 0.74 -15.67 9.64
C GLN A 11 0.69 -17.20 9.54
N GLU A 12 -0.44 -17.76 9.12
CA GLU A 12 -0.61 -19.18 8.84
C GLU A 12 0.26 -19.65 7.67
N ILE A 13 0.37 -18.84 6.60
CA ILE A 13 1.26 -19.10 5.46
C ILE A 13 2.73 -19.04 5.91
N HIS A 14 3.10 -18.06 6.72
CA HIS A 14 4.47 -17.94 7.25
C HIS A 14 4.83 -19.11 8.17
N ASP A 15 3.97 -19.43 9.13
CA ASP A 15 4.26 -20.43 10.15
C ASP A 15 4.05 -21.86 9.66
N GLY A 16 3.27 -22.06 8.58
CA GLY A 16 3.05 -23.36 7.95
C GLY A 16 3.90 -23.53 6.67
N ILE A 17 3.44 -22.96 5.57
CA ILE A 17 3.99 -23.25 4.23
C ILE A 17 5.45 -22.85 4.08
N ALA A 18 5.85 -21.67 4.59
CA ALA A 18 7.24 -21.22 4.47
C ALA A 18 8.19 -22.12 5.27
N GLN A 19 7.79 -22.56 6.47
CA GLN A 19 8.59 -23.48 7.29
C GLN A 19 8.67 -24.88 6.65
N ASP A 20 7.59 -25.39 6.10
CA ASP A 20 7.55 -26.67 5.40
C ASP A 20 8.46 -26.67 4.16
N LEU A 21 8.46 -25.57 3.39
CA LEU A 21 9.36 -25.40 2.25
C LEU A 21 10.83 -25.36 2.67
N VAL A 22 11.14 -24.70 3.79
CA VAL A 22 12.52 -24.68 4.35
C VAL A 22 12.93 -26.08 4.81
N ALA A 23 12.05 -26.81 5.50
CA ALA A 23 12.31 -28.19 5.93
C ALA A 23 12.56 -29.10 4.73
N LEU A 24 11.74 -29.00 3.68
CA LEU A 24 11.92 -29.73 2.42
C LEU A 24 13.26 -29.40 1.75
N GLY A 25 13.69 -28.13 1.80
CA GLY A 25 15.00 -27.70 1.33
C GLY A 25 16.14 -28.41 2.07
N PHE A 26 16.08 -28.54 3.40
CA PHE A 26 17.06 -29.28 4.20
C PHE A 26 17.05 -30.77 3.91
N GLU A 27 15.90 -31.39 3.73
CA GLU A 27 15.81 -32.81 3.37
C GLU A 27 16.47 -33.06 2.00
N LEU A 28 16.27 -32.21 1.02
CA LEU A 28 16.95 -32.29 -0.27
C LEU A 28 18.45 -32.15 -0.14
N ASP A 29 18.94 -31.24 0.71
CA ASP A 29 20.37 -31.06 0.96
C ASP A 29 21.00 -32.31 1.62
N LEU A 30 20.29 -32.97 2.53
CA LEU A 30 20.72 -34.25 3.13
C LEU A 30 20.83 -35.37 2.08
N VAL A 31 19.84 -35.49 1.19
CA VAL A 31 19.88 -36.48 0.10
C VAL A 31 20.99 -36.17 -0.89
N LEU A 32 21.22 -34.91 -1.22
CA LEU A 32 22.34 -34.47 -2.09
C LEU A 32 23.70 -34.74 -1.48
N ALA A 33 23.86 -34.65 -0.17
CA ALA A 33 25.10 -34.92 0.55
C ALA A 33 25.35 -36.41 0.75
N ALA A 34 24.35 -37.27 0.61
CA ALA A 34 24.49 -38.71 0.85
C ALA A 34 25.43 -39.34 -0.17
N PRO A 35 26.45 -40.11 0.27
CA PRO A 35 27.46 -40.72 -0.61
C PRO A 35 26.88 -41.69 -1.65
N LEU A 36 25.76 -42.32 -1.34
CA LEU A 36 25.10 -43.32 -2.19
C LEU A 36 24.17 -42.75 -3.23
N THR A 37 23.95 -41.42 -3.26
CA THR A 37 23.07 -40.77 -4.25
C THR A 37 23.71 -40.83 -5.65
N PRO A 38 23.07 -41.47 -6.65
CA PRO A 38 23.62 -41.59 -7.99
C PRO A 38 23.80 -40.23 -8.66
N ALA A 39 24.86 -40.06 -9.46
CA ALA A 39 25.19 -38.78 -10.11
C ALA A 39 24.06 -38.23 -10.99
N VAL A 40 23.33 -39.13 -11.67
CA VAL A 40 22.18 -38.75 -12.52
C VAL A 40 21.08 -38.10 -11.68
N VAL A 41 20.74 -38.71 -10.54
CA VAL A 41 19.70 -38.21 -9.63
C VAL A 41 20.11 -36.91 -8.95
N ARG A 42 21.41 -36.71 -8.70
CA ARG A 42 21.91 -35.45 -8.10
C ARG A 42 21.61 -34.21 -8.93
N ASN A 43 21.64 -34.29 -10.25
CA ASN A 43 21.31 -33.16 -11.10
C ASN A 43 19.81 -32.78 -11.01
N ASP A 44 18.95 -33.77 -11.00
CA ASP A 44 17.50 -33.56 -10.86
C ASP A 44 17.18 -32.98 -9.46
N LEU A 45 17.79 -33.51 -8.42
CA LEU A 45 17.65 -33.00 -7.05
C LEU A 45 18.13 -31.56 -6.89
N ARG A 46 19.25 -31.18 -7.53
CA ARG A 46 19.71 -29.78 -7.54
C ARG A 46 18.70 -28.86 -8.21
N THR A 47 18.10 -29.30 -9.31
CA THR A 47 17.06 -28.53 -10.00
C THR A 47 15.83 -28.35 -9.11
N ILE A 48 15.40 -29.41 -8.42
CA ILE A 48 14.29 -29.33 -7.47
C ILE A 48 14.63 -28.41 -6.30
N ARG A 49 15.86 -28.55 -5.73
CA ARG A 49 16.32 -27.69 -4.63
C ARG A 49 16.34 -26.21 -5.00
N PHE A 50 16.75 -25.89 -6.23
CA PHE A 50 16.72 -24.54 -6.75
C PHE A 50 15.28 -24.00 -6.82
N LYS A 51 14.35 -24.79 -7.38
CA LYS A 51 12.91 -24.41 -7.45
C LYS A 51 12.29 -24.22 -6.06
N VAL A 52 12.66 -25.03 -5.07
CA VAL A 52 12.23 -24.83 -3.68
C VAL A 52 12.73 -23.51 -3.12
N SER A 53 13.99 -23.13 -3.42
CA SER A 53 14.54 -21.83 -3.02
C SER A 53 13.76 -20.67 -3.66
N GLU A 54 13.45 -20.74 -4.95
CA GLU A 54 12.65 -19.71 -5.63
C GLU A 54 11.25 -19.59 -5.01
N LEU A 55 10.62 -20.71 -4.65
CA LEU A 55 9.31 -20.70 -3.98
C LEU A 55 9.39 -20.06 -2.58
N ILE A 56 10.45 -20.34 -1.81
CA ILE A 56 10.65 -19.70 -0.50
C ILE A 56 10.75 -18.18 -0.65
N GLU A 57 11.55 -17.70 -1.59
CA GLU A 57 11.72 -16.25 -1.81
C GLU A 57 10.40 -15.61 -2.29
N LYS A 58 9.65 -16.28 -3.17
CA LYS A 58 8.34 -15.80 -3.61
C LYS A 58 7.36 -15.70 -2.45
N VAL A 59 7.24 -16.74 -1.61
CA VAL A 59 6.34 -16.73 -0.45
C VAL A 59 6.73 -15.65 0.55
N ARG A 60 8.04 -15.45 0.79
CA ARG A 60 8.53 -14.37 1.66
C ARG A 60 8.19 -12.99 1.12
N GLY A 61 8.33 -12.77 -0.20
CA GLY A 61 7.93 -11.53 -0.85
C GLY A 61 6.44 -11.23 -0.67
N GLU A 62 5.57 -12.20 -0.95
CA GLU A 62 4.13 -12.03 -0.78
C GLU A 62 3.73 -11.72 0.68
N ILE A 63 4.41 -12.36 1.66
CA ILE A 63 4.18 -12.08 3.09
C ILE A 63 4.66 -10.66 3.45
N PHE A 64 5.81 -10.25 2.95
CA PHE A 64 6.34 -8.90 3.15
C PHE A 64 5.38 -7.85 2.60
N ASP A 65 4.91 -8.01 1.37
CA ASP A 65 3.94 -7.11 0.71
C ASP A 65 2.64 -7.01 1.51
N LEU A 66 2.12 -8.13 2.04
CA LEU A 66 0.92 -8.14 2.88
C LEU A 66 1.11 -7.38 4.20
N ARG A 67 2.32 -7.39 4.77
CA ARG A 67 2.64 -6.67 6.02
C ARG A 67 2.80 -5.18 5.77
N THR A 68 3.53 -4.80 4.74
CA THR A 68 3.82 -3.40 4.38
C THR A 68 2.52 -2.66 4.04
N LYS A 69 1.68 -3.23 3.19
CA LYS A 69 0.36 -2.66 2.84
C LYS A 69 -0.55 -2.44 4.06
N ARG A 70 -0.44 -3.26 5.09
CA ARG A 70 -1.19 -3.06 6.33
C ARG A 70 -0.65 -1.89 7.14
N GLU A 71 0.66 -1.72 7.18
CA GLU A 71 1.29 -0.62 7.90
C GLU A 71 0.86 0.71 7.28
N PHE A 72 0.94 0.89 5.96
CA PHE A 72 0.46 2.08 5.27
C PHE A 72 -1.02 2.39 5.54
N ASN A 73 -1.94 1.45 5.29
CA ASN A 73 -3.38 1.68 5.50
C ASN A 73 -3.73 1.95 6.97
N SER A 74 -3.03 1.30 7.90
CA SER A 74 -3.23 1.51 9.35
C SER A 74 -2.70 2.86 9.79
N GLU A 75 -1.53 3.26 9.30
CA GLU A 75 -0.91 4.55 9.58
C GLU A 75 -1.73 5.69 9.00
N LEU A 76 -2.11 5.61 7.71
CA LEU A 76 -2.94 6.61 7.05
C LEU A 76 -4.27 6.78 7.78
N ARG A 77 -4.96 5.69 8.12
CA ARG A 77 -6.21 5.73 8.87
C ARG A 77 -6.04 6.36 10.25
N SER A 78 -4.94 6.07 10.94
CA SER A 78 -4.64 6.67 12.25
C SER A 78 -4.49 8.19 12.13
N ILE A 79 -3.67 8.65 11.19
CA ILE A 79 -3.42 10.08 10.94
C ILE A 79 -4.72 10.82 10.56
N ILE A 80 -5.53 10.25 9.67
CA ILE A 80 -6.79 10.87 9.25
C ILE A 80 -7.81 10.93 10.41
N THR A 81 -7.87 9.88 11.22
CA THR A 81 -8.77 9.84 12.40
C THR A 81 -8.37 10.88 13.44
N GLU A 82 -7.09 11.22 13.57
CA GLU A 82 -6.62 12.33 14.42
C GLU A 82 -7.08 13.71 13.93
N ILE A 83 -7.24 13.89 12.61
CA ILE A 83 -7.80 15.13 12.04
C ILE A 83 -9.29 15.20 12.36
N SER A 84 -10.05 14.18 12.03
CA SER A 84 -11.46 14.02 12.43
C SER A 84 -11.92 12.56 12.29
N PRO A 85 -12.60 12.01 13.30
CA PRO A 85 -13.16 10.67 13.26
C PRO A 85 -14.38 10.54 12.32
N THR A 86 -14.89 11.65 11.79
CA THR A 86 -16.08 11.68 10.90
C THR A 86 -15.71 11.57 9.43
N ILE A 87 -14.42 11.56 9.09
CA ILE A 87 -13.96 11.41 7.71
C ILE A 87 -14.15 9.96 7.28
N GLU A 88 -14.88 9.77 6.19
CA GLU A 88 -15.10 8.44 5.62
C GLU A 88 -13.89 8.02 4.79
N ILE A 89 -13.31 6.88 5.13
CA ILE A 89 -12.16 6.30 4.42
C ILE A 89 -12.61 5.00 3.76
N SER A 90 -12.60 4.98 2.45
CA SER A 90 -12.74 3.77 1.64
C SER A 90 -11.41 3.51 0.93
N SER A 91 -10.85 2.35 1.11
CA SER A 91 -9.58 1.95 0.50
C SER A 91 -9.73 0.55 -0.04
N GLU A 92 -9.52 0.42 -1.34
CA GLU A 92 -9.28 -0.88 -1.95
C GLU A 92 -7.84 -1.33 -1.67
N GLU A 93 -7.52 -2.54 -2.05
CA GLU A 93 -6.16 -3.06 -1.97
C GLU A 93 -5.34 -2.50 -3.13
N VAL A 94 -4.54 -1.47 -2.85
CA VAL A 94 -3.67 -0.83 -3.84
C VAL A 94 -2.23 -1.33 -3.68
N ALA A 95 -1.52 -1.50 -4.79
CA ALA A 95 -0.10 -1.83 -4.79
C ALA A 95 0.69 -0.52 -4.92
N LEU A 96 1.42 -0.15 -3.87
CA LEU A 96 2.27 1.04 -3.80
C LEU A 96 3.73 0.61 -3.59
N THR A 97 4.64 1.38 -4.13
CA THR A 97 6.06 1.34 -3.77
C THR A 97 6.29 2.09 -2.46
N ASP A 98 7.43 1.86 -1.81
CA ASP A 98 7.80 2.56 -0.57
C ASP A 98 7.84 4.08 -0.75
N ASP A 99 8.28 4.57 -1.91
CA ASP A 99 8.35 5.99 -2.23
C ASP A 99 6.95 6.60 -2.41
N GLU A 100 6.02 5.88 -3.04
CA GLU A 100 4.61 6.28 -3.18
C GLU A 100 3.89 6.29 -1.83
N GLU A 101 4.12 5.29 -0.97
CA GLU A 101 3.58 5.28 0.39
C GLU A 101 4.04 6.50 1.18
N GLN A 102 5.35 6.83 1.13
CA GLN A 102 5.90 7.99 1.79
C GLN A 102 5.35 9.32 1.24
N LEU A 103 5.14 9.41 -0.07
CA LEU A 103 4.49 10.56 -0.69
C LEU A 103 3.07 10.73 -0.15
N LEU A 104 2.26 9.67 -0.22
CA LEU A 104 0.85 9.70 0.15
C LEU A 104 0.63 9.98 1.65
N ILE A 105 1.46 9.41 2.54
CA ILE A 105 1.41 9.70 3.98
C ILE A 105 1.66 11.18 4.30
N ARG A 106 2.39 11.90 3.46
CA ARG A 106 2.64 13.34 3.63
C ARG A 106 1.57 14.20 2.99
N VAL A 107 1.08 13.82 1.81
CA VAL A 107 0.17 14.63 1.00
C VAL A 107 -1.28 14.48 1.44
N ILE A 108 -1.77 13.25 1.62
CA ILE A 108 -3.19 13.01 1.94
C ILE A 108 -3.63 13.73 3.22
N PRO A 109 -2.90 13.67 4.36
CA PRO A 109 -3.31 14.38 5.57
C PRO A 109 -3.40 15.90 5.39
N GLU A 110 -2.55 16.47 4.54
CA GLU A 110 -2.59 17.92 4.26
C GLU A 110 -3.82 18.30 3.44
N LEU A 111 -4.15 17.51 2.40
CA LEU A 111 -5.36 17.71 1.61
C LEU A 111 -6.63 17.54 2.46
N VAL A 112 -6.68 16.50 3.29
CA VAL A 112 -7.80 16.24 4.21
C VAL A 112 -7.93 17.36 5.26
N ARG A 113 -6.81 17.84 5.82
CA ARG A 113 -6.81 18.96 6.77
C ARG A 113 -7.30 20.25 6.12
N ASN A 114 -6.94 20.50 4.86
CA ASN A 114 -7.42 21.63 4.10
C ASN A 114 -8.95 21.55 3.89
N ALA A 115 -9.46 20.39 3.47
CA ALA A 115 -10.89 20.16 3.37
C ALA A 115 -11.60 20.40 4.70
N TYR A 116 -11.11 19.80 5.79
CA TYR A 116 -11.71 19.89 7.12
C TYR A 116 -11.72 21.34 7.66
N SER A 117 -10.64 22.10 7.44
CA SER A 117 -10.48 23.43 8.04
C SER A 117 -11.10 24.55 7.23
N HIS A 118 -11.25 24.39 5.91
CA HIS A 118 -11.56 25.49 5.01
C HIS A 118 -12.81 25.32 4.17
N SER A 119 -13.29 24.10 3.92
CA SER A 119 -14.45 23.91 3.05
C SER A 119 -15.80 24.17 3.73
N GLY A 120 -15.86 24.09 5.08
CA GLY A 120 -17.13 24.10 5.80
C GLY A 120 -17.98 22.86 5.52
N ALA A 121 -17.38 21.80 4.97
CA ALA A 121 -18.07 20.58 4.60
C ALA A 121 -18.64 19.84 5.81
N SER A 122 -19.76 19.17 5.61
CA SER A 122 -20.32 18.22 6.55
C SER A 122 -19.86 16.77 6.30
N GLN A 123 -19.32 16.51 5.10
CA GLN A 123 -18.81 15.20 4.67
C GLN A 123 -17.50 15.37 3.94
N ILE A 124 -16.53 14.54 4.30
CA ILE A 124 -15.23 14.43 3.64
C ILE A 124 -14.98 12.94 3.40
N HIS A 125 -14.63 12.59 2.17
CA HIS A 125 -14.36 11.22 1.76
C HIS A 125 -12.92 11.13 1.23
N LEU A 126 -12.21 10.11 1.71
CA LEU A 126 -10.94 9.68 1.18
C LEU A 126 -11.13 8.31 0.53
N HIS A 127 -10.83 8.22 -0.75
CA HIS A 127 -10.94 6.98 -1.53
C HIS A 127 -9.61 6.66 -2.21
N LEU A 128 -9.19 5.38 -2.08
CA LEU A 128 -8.03 4.82 -2.76
C LEU A 128 -8.48 3.62 -3.58
N GLU A 129 -8.11 3.60 -4.86
CA GLU A 129 -8.43 2.49 -5.77
C GLU A 129 -7.29 2.23 -6.76
N SER A 130 -7.22 1.00 -7.29
CA SER A 130 -6.33 0.65 -8.39
C SER A 130 -7.07 0.85 -9.72
N GLY A 131 -6.52 1.69 -10.60
CA GLY A 131 -7.02 1.95 -11.95
C GLY A 131 -6.18 1.29 -13.04
N GLU A 132 -6.58 1.47 -14.29
CA GLU A 132 -5.81 1.01 -15.47
C GLU A 132 -4.46 1.74 -15.61
N ASP A 133 -4.42 3.02 -15.18
CA ASP A 133 -3.24 3.90 -15.30
C ASP A 133 -2.40 3.96 -14.01
N GLY A 134 -2.71 3.16 -13.01
CA GLY A 134 -2.01 3.14 -11.72
C GLY A 134 -2.92 3.28 -10.52
N VAL A 135 -2.42 3.81 -9.42
CA VAL A 135 -3.19 4.01 -8.20
C VAL A 135 -3.83 5.40 -8.21
N MET A 136 -5.14 5.45 -7.98
CA MET A 136 -5.90 6.69 -7.85
C MET A 136 -6.25 6.96 -6.38
N VAL A 137 -5.95 8.17 -5.93
CA VAL A 137 -6.34 8.70 -4.62
C VAL A 137 -7.26 9.89 -4.82
N LYS A 138 -8.46 9.84 -4.23
CA LYS A 138 -9.44 10.91 -4.31
C LYS A 138 -9.78 11.42 -2.91
N VAL A 139 -9.63 12.73 -2.71
CA VAL A 139 -10.11 13.45 -1.53
C VAL A 139 -11.25 14.35 -1.99
N SER A 140 -12.44 14.15 -1.47
CA SER A 140 -13.62 14.94 -1.83
C SER A 140 -14.34 15.48 -0.60
N ASP A 141 -14.87 16.67 -0.72
CA ASP A 141 -15.72 17.31 0.28
C ASP A 141 -16.99 17.90 -0.36
N ASN A 142 -18.05 18.06 0.43
CA ASN A 142 -19.31 18.69 0.04
C ASN A 142 -19.43 20.13 0.58
N GLY A 143 -18.32 20.83 0.69
CA GLY A 143 -18.28 22.19 1.22
C GLY A 143 -18.57 23.26 0.18
N GLN A 144 -18.13 24.50 0.47
CA GLN A 144 -18.41 25.65 -0.38
C GLN A 144 -17.51 25.75 -1.62
N GLY A 145 -16.60 24.81 -1.82
CA GLY A 145 -15.58 24.88 -2.85
C GLY A 145 -14.61 26.04 -2.63
N GLY A 146 -14.07 26.57 -3.73
CA GLY A 146 -13.16 27.73 -3.65
C GLY A 146 -11.72 27.36 -3.28
N ALA A 147 -11.34 26.11 -3.46
CA ALA A 147 -9.92 25.68 -3.43
C ALA A 147 -9.18 26.32 -4.62
N ILE A 148 -9.16 27.67 -4.64
CA ILE A 148 -8.44 28.42 -5.65
C ILE A 148 -6.98 28.54 -5.18
N LEU A 149 -6.06 28.35 -6.11
CA LEU A 149 -4.63 28.61 -5.94
C LEU A 149 -4.36 30.13 -5.74
N THR A 150 -4.87 30.69 -4.64
CA THR A 150 -4.61 32.08 -4.29
C THR A 150 -3.39 32.17 -3.39
N SER A 151 -2.65 33.26 -3.53
CA SER A 151 -1.48 33.57 -2.67
C SER A 151 -1.89 33.55 -1.19
N GLY A 152 -1.41 32.54 -0.47
CA GLY A 152 -1.72 32.26 0.95
C GLY A 152 -2.04 30.81 1.28
N HIS A 153 -2.32 29.98 0.30
CA HIS A 153 -2.59 28.53 0.47
C HIS A 153 -1.33 27.69 0.17
N TYR A 154 -0.28 27.92 0.93
CA TYR A 154 1.01 27.21 0.76
C TYR A 154 0.92 25.70 0.93
N GLY A 155 -0.09 25.19 1.63
CA GLY A 155 -0.30 23.75 1.85
C GLY A 155 -0.60 22.98 0.56
N ILE A 156 -1.60 23.43 -0.21
CA ILE A 156 -1.99 22.79 -1.48
C ILE A 156 -0.86 22.91 -2.52
N LEU A 157 -0.26 24.08 -2.65
CA LEU A 157 0.87 24.30 -3.57
C LEU A 157 2.03 23.34 -3.27
N GLY A 158 2.39 23.18 -1.99
CA GLY A 158 3.43 22.24 -1.58
C GLY A 158 3.05 20.77 -1.80
N CYS A 159 1.76 20.44 -1.83
CA CYS A 159 1.30 19.11 -2.23
C CYS A 159 1.46 18.90 -3.74
N ILE A 160 1.05 19.89 -4.55
CA ILE A 160 1.19 19.84 -6.02
C ILE A 160 2.66 19.64 -6.40
N GLU A 161 3.57 20.48 -5.89
CA GLU A 161 5.00 20.38 -6.17
C GLU A 161 5.55 18.98 -5.85
N ARG A 162 5.20 18.41 -4.68
CA ARG A 162 5.68 17.08 -4.29
C ARG A 162 5.13 15.96 -5.18
N ILE A 163 3.87 16.07 -5.61
CA ILE A 163 3.23 15.08 -6.48
C ILE A 163 3.88 15.12 -7.86
N GLU A 164 4.07 16.32 -8.43
CA GLU A 164 4.70 16.51 -9.73
C GLU A 164 6.18 16.11 -9.71
N ASP A 165 6.93 16.45 -8.67
CA ASP A 165 8.33 16.02 -8.48
C ASP A 165 8.48 14.49 -8.42
N HIS A 166 7.44 13.80 -7.93
CA HIS A 166 7.40 12.33 -7.91
C HIS A 166 7.05 11.72 -9.28
N GLY A 167 6.61 12.54 -10.24
CA GLY A 167 6.17 12.10 -11.57
C GLY A 167 4.69 11.68 -11.61
N ALA A 168 3.94 11.90 -10.53
CA ALA A 168 2.51 11.69 -10.44
C ALA A 168 1.74 12.91 -10.93
N SER A 169 0.42 12.75 -11.16
CA SER A 169 -0.46 13.83 -11.57
C SER A 169 -1.45 14.20 -10.47
N ILE A 170 -1.88 15.46 -10.45
CA ILE A 170 -2.92 15.97 -9.57
C ILE A 170 -3.93 16.79 -10.37
N ASP A 171 -5.23 16.51 -10.16
CA ASP A 171 -6.34 17.27 -10.72
C ASP A 171 -7.19 17.84 -9.57
N ILE A 172 -7.66 19.09 -9.71
CA ILE A 172 -8.45 19.79 -8.70
C ILE A 172 -9.73 20.31 -9.36
N ASP A 173 -10.85 19.66 -9.08
CA ASP A 173 -12.19 20.13 -9.47
C ASP A 173 -12.86 20.75 -8.24
N SER A 174 -12.98 22.10 -8.23
CA SER A 174 -13.57 22.85 -7.14
C SER A 174 -14.76 23.67 -7.64
N ARG A 175 -15.95 23.36 -7.10
CA ARG A 175 -17.25 23.95 -7.49
C ARG A 175 -17.95 24.49 -6.25
N GLU A 176 -19.08 25.20 -6.45
CA GLU A 176 -19.88 25.77 -5.36
C GLU A 176 -20.45 24.72 -4.39
N ASP A 177 -20.50 23.46 -4.79
CA ASP A 177 -21.05 22.33 -4.06
C ASP A 177 -19.96 21.37 -3.50
N GLY A 178 -18.69 21.76 -3.58
CA GLY A 178 -17.59 21.01 -3.00
C GLY A 178 -16.30 21.03 -3.81
N THR A 179 -15.29 20.34 -3.27
CA THR A 179 -13.99 20.17 -3.94
C THR A 179 -13.66 18.67 -4.05
N THR A 180 -13.13 18.30 -5.19
CA THR A 180 -12.55 16.98 -5.42
C THR A 180 -11.11 17.14 -5.90
N ILE A 181 -10.19 16.50 -5.19
CA ILE A 181 -8.77 16.44 -5.56
C ILE A 181 -8.45 14.99 -5.90
N THR A 182 -7.95 14.76 -7.10
CA THR A 182 -7.57 13.43 -7.60
C THR A 182 -6.08 13.39 -7.85
N ILE A 183 -5.39 12.39 -7.27
CA ILE A 183 -3.98 12.09 -7.51
C ILE A 183 -3.92 10.77 -8.26
N THR A 184 -3.10 10.71 -9.32
CA THR A 184 -2.80 9.47 -10.06
C THR A 184 -1.29 9.24 -10.05
N LEU A 185 -0.90 8.07 -9.51
CA LEU A 185 0.48 7.62 -9.36
C LEU A 185 0.89 6.73 -10.52
#